data_dab98683f088c773647dd5b8c29da1c8
#
_entry.id   dab98683f088c773647dd5b8c29da1c8
#
_cell.length_a   1.000
_cell.length_b   1.000
_cell.length_c   1.000
_cell.angle_alpha   90.00
_cell.angle_beta   90.00
_cell.angle_gamma   90.00
#
_symmetry.space_group_name_H-M   'P 1'
#
loop_
_entity.id
_entity.type
_entity.pdbx_description
1 polymer ?
#
loop_
_entity_poly.entity_id
_entity_poly.type
_entity_poly.pdbx_seq_one_letter_code
_entity_poly.pdbx_strand_id
1 'polypeptide(L)'
;AASDVYKRQTIQYGDADVMIAGGTESSITPIGIAGFSALTALSFSEDPERASIPFDKERNGFVMGEGSAIVVLEELEHAKRRGAKIYAELNGYGCSSDAYHITSPAEDGSGAATAMLNALKDGGVEPEELTYINAHGTSTHHNDLFETRAIKLAFGEHAYDLKINSTKSMVGHLLGAAGAVEFVTCVKEIQEGYIHRTVGLRETEEELDLNCLLYTSPSPRD
;
A
#
# COMPACT_ATOMS: atom_id res chain seq x y z
N ALA A 1 -8.85 -4.51 -2.71
CA ALA A 1 -8.87 -3.74 -1.48
C ALA A 1 -10.29 -3.52 -0.95
N ALA A 2 -11.27 -3.03 -1.73
CA ALA A 2 -12.61 -2.76 -1.22
C ALA A 2 -13.33 -3.98 -0.60
N SER A 3 -13.04 -5.19 -1.05
CA SER A 3 -13.68 -6.40 -0.52
C SER A 3 -13.24 -6.77 0.91
N ASP A 4 -12.07 -6.34 1.34
CA ASP A 4 -11.55 -6.68 2.68
C ASP A 4 -12.23 -5.86 3.79
N VAL A 5 -12.69 -4.68 3.44
CA VAL A 5 -13.43 -3.74 4.28
C VAL A 5 -14.69 -4.34 4.85
N TYR A 6 -15.57 -4.81 3.98
CA TYR A 6 -16.84 -5.41 4.39
C TYR A 6 -16.63 -6.63 5.28
N LYS A 7 -15.55 -7.37 5.05
CA LYS A 7 -15.24 -8.58 5.82
C LYS A 7 -14.80 -8.26 7.23
N ARG A 8 -13.95 -7.22 7.42
CA ARG A 8 -13.61 -6.73 8.78
C ARG A 8 -14.86 -6.20 9.49
N GLN A 9 -15.68 -5.39 8.83
CA GLN A 9 -16.91 -4.86 9.41
C GLN A 9 -17.90 -5.97 9.79
N THR A 10 -18.02 -7.01 8.98
CA THR A 10 -18.85 -8.19 9.29
C THR A 10 -18.43 -8.85 10.61
N ILE A 11 -17.12 -8.96 10.86
CA ILE A 11 -16.59 -9.45 12.15
C ILE A 11 -16.89 -8.45 13.27
N GLN A 12 -16.64 -7.16 13.05
CA GLN A 12 -16.88 -6.11 14.06
C GLN A 12 -18.35 -6.02 14.50
N TYR A 13 -19.28 -6.25 13.58
CA TYR A 13 -20.71 -6.25 13.88
C TYR A 13 -21.21 -7.57 14.51
N GLY A 14 -20.34 -8.57 14.60
CA GLY A 14 -20.68 -9.87 15.19
C GLY A 14 -21.49 -10.78 14.25
N ASP A 15 -21.52 -10.46 12.95
CA ASP A 15 -22.21 -11.29 11.96
C ASP A 15 -21.40 -12.53 11.58
N ALA A 16 -20.08 -12.53 11.83
CA ALA A 16 -19.20 -13.69 11.65
C ALA A 16 -17.98 -13.60 12.56
N ASP A 17 -17.49 -14.73 13.05
CA ASP A 17 -16.24 -14.82 13.81
C ASP A 17 -15.01 -14.89 12.90
N VAL A 18 -15.16 -15.44 11.69
CA VAL A 18 -14.07 -15.69 10.75
C VAL A 18 -14.49 -15.34 9.31
N MET A 19 -13.63 -14.63 8.60
CA MET A 19 -13.82 -14.27 7.19
C MET A 19 -12.57 -14.56 6.37
N ILE A 20 -12.75 -15.09 5.17
CA ILE A 20 -11.67 -15.22 4.18
C ILE A 20 -11.69 -13.97 3.29
N ALA A 21 -10.55 -13.30 3.22
CA ALA A 21 -10.36 -12.08 2.45
C ALA A 21 -9.14 -12.19 1.53
N GLY A 22 -9.08 -11.39 0.49
CA GLY A 22 -7.91 -11.37 -0.40
C GLY A 22 -8.23 -10.84 -1.78
N GLY A 23 -7.25 -10.96 -2.65
CA GLY A 23 -7.34 -10.55 -4.05
C GLY A 23 -6.52 -11.46 -4.96
N THR A 24 -6.94 -11.54 -6.20
CA THR A 24 -6.22 -12.25 -7.27
C THR A 24 -6.27 -11.43 -8.54
N GLU A 25 -5.22 -11.49 -9.32
CA GLU A 25 -5.11 -10.80 -10.61
C GLU A 25 -4.29 -11.61 -11.61
N SER A 26 -4.75 -11.65 -12.85
CA SER A 26 -4.07 -12.25 -13.99
C SER A 26 -4.42 -11.47 -15.26
N SER A 27 -3.99 -10.21 -15.33
CA SER A 27 -4.36 -9.27 -16.39
C SER A 27 -3.23 -8.98 -17.40
N ILE A 28 -2.08 -9.67 -17.33
CA ILE A 28 -1.00 -9.56 -18.34
C ILE A 28 -1.43 -10.29 -19.61
N THR A 29 -2.31 -9.65 -20.33
CA THR A 29 -2.86 -10.11 -21.61
C THR A 29 -2.61 -9.06 -22.70
N PRO A 30 -2.63 -9.40 -23.99
CA PRO A 30 -2.49 -8.41 -25.06
C PRO A 30 -3.46 -7.22 -24.93
N ILE A 31 -4.72 -7.47 -24.54
CA ILE A 31 -5.71 -6.41 -24.37
C ILE A 31 -5.46 -5.58 -23.11
N GLY A 32 -5.03 -6.20 -22.01
CA GLY A 32 -4.66 -5.51 -20.77
C GLY A 32 -3.47 -4.56 -21.00
N ILE A 33 -2.43 -5.05 -21.64
CA ILE A 33 -1.25 -4.25 -22.00
C ILE A 33 -1.63 -3.12 -22.95
N ALA A 34 -2.40 -3.39 -24.00
CA ALA A 34 -2.84 -2.38 -24.94
C ALA A 34 -3.69 -1.29 -24.27
N GLY A 35 -4.59 -1.65 -23.34
CA GLY A 35 -5.43 -0.71 -22.60
C GLY A 35 -4.60 0.26 -21.75
N PHE A 36 -3.69 -0.28 -20.91
CA PHE A 36 -2.83 0.56 -20.07
C PHE A 36 -1.76 1.33 -20.86
N SER A 37 -1.29 0.78 -21.99
CA SER A 37 -0.42 1.51 -22.92
C SER A 37 -1.13 2.71 -23.56
N ALA A 38 -2.41 2.55 -23.93
CA ALA A 38 -3.22 3.65 -24.46
C ALA A 38 -3.45 4.77 -23.44
N LEU A 39 -3.42 4.45 -22.14
CA LEU A 39 -3.45 5.44 -21.05
C LEU A 39 -2.08 6.06 -20.75
N THR A 40 -1.02 5.66 -21.44
CA THR A 40 0.37 6.08 -21.17
C THR A 40 0.79 5.82 -19.72
N ALA A 41 0.26 4.77 -19.09
CA ALA A 41 0.44 4.49 -17.68
C ALA A 41 1.55 3.47 -17.39
N LEU A 42 1.97 2.69 -18.41
CA LEU A 42 3.02 1.69 -18.29
C LEU A 42 4.41 2.30 -18.41
N SER A 43 5.37 1.67 -17.71
CA SER A 43 6.80 2.02 -17.84
C SER A 43 7.32 1.76 -19.25
N PHE A 44 8.15 2.66 -19.73
CA PHE A 44 8.85 2.56 -21.03
C PHE A 44 10.30 2.10 -20.87
N SER A 45 10.73 1.75 -19.65
CA SER A 45 12.11 1.33 -19.39
C SER A 45 12.41 0.01 -20.10
N GLU A 46 13.50 -0.03 -20.86
CA GLU A 46 14.07 -1.27 -21.43
C GLU A 46 14.96 -2.00 -20.44
N ASP A 47 15.35 -1.34 -19.33
CA ASP A 47 16.11 -1.94 -18.25
C ASP A 47 15.16 -2.52 -17.20
N PRO A 48 15.10 -3.85 -17.02
CA PRO A 48 14.24 -4.49 -16.03
C PRO A 48 14.48 -3.99 -14.59
N GLU A 49 15.73 -3.67 -14.25
CA GLU A 49 16.11 -3.16 -12.93
C GLU A 49 15.63 -1.73 -12.67
N ARG A 50 15.18 -1.04 -13.71
CA ARG A 50 14.69 0.35 -13.68
C ARG A 50 13.24 0.48 -14.18
N ALA A 51 12.52 -0.62 -14.35
CA ALA A 51 11.16 -0.59 -14.89
C ALA A 51 10.12 -0.20 -13.84
N SER A 52 10.24 -0.68 -12.59
CA SER A 52 9.37 -0.34 -11.46
C SER A 52 10.22 0.34 -10.38
N ILE A 53 10.22 1.67 -10.35
CA ILE A 53 11.07 2.49 -9.49
C ILE A 53 10.24 3.56 -8.74
N PRO A 54 9.32 3.14 -7.86
CA PRO A 54 8.50 4.09 -7.11
C PRO A 54 9.34 5.15 -6.40
N PHE A 55 8.86 6.39 -6.43
CA PHE A 55 9.47 7.60 -5.83
C PHE A 55 10.81 8.03 -6.45
N ASP A 56 11.36 7.31 -7.43
CA ASP A 56 12.58 7.72 -8.13
C ASP A 56 12.28 8.87 -9.11
N LYS A 57 13.22 9.79 -9.26
CA LYS A 57 13.09 10.92 -10.19
C LYS A 57 12.97 10.52 -11.64
N GLU A 58 13.46 9.32 -12.03
CA GLU A 58 13.40 8.78 -13.39
C GLU A 58 12.18 7.89 -13.62
N ARG A 59 11.26 7.79 -12.65
CA ARG A 59 10.03 6.99 -12.78
C ARG A 59 9.18 7.48 -13.95
N ASN A 60 8.60 6.55 -14.69
CA ASN A 60 7.88 6.90 -15.93
C ASN A 60 6.61 6.08 -16.18
N GLY A 61 6.17 5.27 -15.23
CA GLY A 61 5.00 4.42 -15.34
C GLY A 61 5.11 3.18 -14.48
N PHE A 62 4.04 2.41 -14.39
CA PHE A 62 4.04 1.17 -13.62
C PHE A 62 4.34 -0.07 -14.49
N VAL A 63 4.75 -1.14 -13.86
CA VAL A 63 4.87 -2.47 -14.46
C VAL A 63 3.69 -3.31 -14.01
N MET A 64 2.97 -3.95 -14.94
CA MET A 64 1.90 -4.88 -14.59
C MET A 64 2.47 -6.13 -13.91
N GLY A 65 1.83 -6.56 -12.83
CA GLY A 65 2.12 -7.81 -12.14
C GLY A 65 0.90 -8.71 -12.06
N GLU A 66 1.11 -9.98 -11.78
CA GLU A 66 0.07 -10.98 -11.54
C GLU A 66 0.33 -11.70 -10.23
N GLY A 67 -0.72 -12.15 -9.57
CA GLY A 67 -0.59 -12.90 -8.34
C GLY A 67 -1.87 -12.99 -7.53
N SER A 68 -1.74 -13.57 -6.36
CA SER A 68 -2.85 -13.76 -5.42
C SER A 68 -2.35 -13.76 -3.99
N ALA A 69 -3.13 -13.20 -3.09
CA ALA A 69 -2.95 -13.36 -1.65
C ALA A 69 -4.31 -13.50 -0.98
N ILE A 70 -4.38 -14.45 -0.05
CA ILE A 70 -5.57 -14.74 0.74
C ILE A 70 -5.20 -14.72 2.22
N VAL A 71 -6.01 -14.07 3.02
CA VAL A 71 -5.87 -14.00 4.47
C VAL A 71 -7.13 -14.49 5.16
N VAL A 72 -6.97 -15.01 6.36
CA VAL A 72 -8.07 -15.33 7.27
C VAL A 72 -8.13 -14.23 8.32
N LEU A 73 -9.19 -13.44 8.30
CA LEU A 73 -9.53 -12.48 9.33
C LEU A 73 -10.35 -13.18 10.39
N GLU A 74 -10.03 -13.00 11.65
CA GLU A 74 -10.68 -13.68 12.76
C GLU A 74 -10.83 -12.72 13.93
N GLU A 75 -11.94 -12.81 14.65
CA GLU A 75 -12.17 -12.05 15.87
C GLU A 75 -11.10 -12.45 16.91
N LEU A 76 -10.49 -11.46 17.57
CA LEU A 76 -9.31 -11.64 18.39
C LEU A 76 -9.52 -12.64 19.54
N GLU A 77 -10.61 -12.50 20.29
CA GLU A 77 -10.91 -13.38 21.41
C GLU A 77 -11.32 -14.79 20.94
N HIS A 78 -11.94 -14.92 19.76
CA HIS A 78 -12.20 -16.21 19.13
C HIS A 78 -10.89 -16.93 18.79
N ALA A 79 -9.93 -16.22 18.18
CA ALA A 79 -8.61 -16.74 17.85
C ALA A 79 -7.84 -17.18 19.12
N LYS A 80 -7.84 -16.35 20.17
CA LYS A 80 -7.22 -16.66 21.47
C LYS A 80 -7.84 -17.88 22.14
N ARG A 81 -9.19 -17.99 22.17
CA ARG A 81 -9.90 -19.12 22.80
C ARG A 81 -9.53 -20.47 22.18
N ARG A 82 -9.29 -20.53 20.86
CA ARG A 82 -8.89 -21.77 20.19
C ARG A 82 -7.38 -21.98 20.09
N GLY A 83 -6.56 -21.08 20.66
CA GLY A 83 -5.11 -21.14 20.60
C GLY A 83 -4.53 -20.95 19.21
N ALA A 84 -5.16 -20.13 18.37
CA ALA A 84 -4.68 -19.84 17.02
C ALA A 84 -3.36 -19.10 17.06
N LYS A 85 -2.51 -19.33 16.04
CA LYS A 85 -1.38 -18.46 15.79
C LYS A 85 -1.88 -17.15 15.20
N ILE A 86 -1.70 -16.05 15.93
CA ILE A 86 -2.01 -14.69 15.49
C ILE A 86 -0.76 -14.13 14.82
N TYR A 87 -0.89 -13.63 13.61
CA TYR A 87 0.22 -13.08 12.83
C TYR A 87 0.37 -11.58 13.00
N ALA A 88 -0.74 -10.85 13.08
CA ALA A 88 -0.83 -9.42 13.36
C ALA A 88 -2.28 -9.09 13.74
N GLU A 89 -2.50 -7.91 14.29
CA GLU A 89 -3.83 -7.35 14.53
C GLU A 89 -4.14 -6.29 13.47
N LEU A 90 -5.37 -6.31 12.95
CA LEU A 90 -5.90 -5.30 12.03
C LEU A 90 -6.76 -4.32 12.81
N ASN A 91 -6.16 -3.23 13.28
CA ASN A 91 -6.78 -2.31 14.20
C ASN A 91 -7.72 -1.31 13.52
N GLY A 92 -7.35 -0.76 12.37
CA GLY A 92 -8.09 0.32 11.75
C GLY A 92 -8.29 0.17 10.24
N TYR A 93 -9.33 0.85 9.77
CA TYR A 93 -9.66 0.96 8.36
C TYR A 93 -10.13 2.36 8.02
N GLY A 94 -9.72 2.86 6.84
CA GLY A 94 -10.19 4.12 6.30
C GLY A 94 -10.40 4.07 4.80
N CYS A 95 -11.43 4.75 4.34
CA CYS A 95 -11.68 4.96 2.92
C CYS A 95 -12.12 6.40 2.66
N SER A 96 -11.94 6.81 1.42
CA SER A 96 -12.39 8.08 0.88
C SER A 96 -12.61 7.95 -0.62
N SER A 97 -13.12 9.01 -1.22
CA SER A 97 -13.20 9.16 -2.67
C SER A 97 -12.85 10.60 -3.01
N ASP A 98 -11.94 10.78 -3.96
CA ASP A 98 -11.53 12.13 -4.38
C ASP A 98 -12.65 12.87 -5.11
N ALA A 99 -13.50 12.15 -5.86
CA ALA A 99 -14.52 12.72 -6.75
C ALA A 99 -13.94 13.82 -7.68
N TYR A 100 -12.68 13.66 -8.07
CA TYR A 100 -11.89 14.63 -8.83
C TYR A 100 -11.78 14.24 -10.30
N HIS A 101 -11.21 13.09 -10.61
CA HIS A 101 -10.99 12.61 -11.97
C HIS A 101 -11.19 11.09 -12.05
N ILE A 102 -11.46 10.56 -13.26
CA ILE A 102 -11.77 9.14 -13.44
C ILE A 102 -10.58 8.21 -13.13
N THR A 103 -9.34 8.67 -13.34
CA THR A 103 -8.13 7.86 -13.12
C THR A 103 -7.03 8.57 -12.33
N SER A 104 -7.02 9.90 -12.28
CA SER A 104 -5.98 10.68 -11.60
C SER A 104 -6.42 11.00 -10.17
N PRO A 105 -5.55 10.81 -9.16
CA PRO A 105 -5.83 11.29 -7.82
C PRO A 105 -5.89 12.81 -7.76
N ALA A 106 -6.51 13.36 -6.72
CA ALA A 106 -6.53 14.80 -6.46
C ALA A 106 -5.11 15.31 -6.21
N GLU A 107 -4.73 16.40 -6.87
CA GLU A 107 -3.37 16.94 -6.84
C GLU A 107 -2.90 17.38 -5.46
N ASP A 108 -3.82 17.75 -4.59
CA ASP A 108 -3.54 18.14 -3.21
C ASP A 108 -3.37 16.95 -2.26
N GLY A 109 -3.66 15.72 -2.71
CA GLY A 109 -3.58 14.50 -1.91
C GLY A 109 -4.65 14.36 -0.82
N SER A 110 -5.65 15.26 -0.79
CA SER A 110 -6.65 15.33 0.29
C SER A 110 -7.46 14.03 0.47
N GLY A 111 -7.80 13.36 -0.63
CA GLY A 111 -8.53 12.10 -0.59
C GLY A 111 -7.73 10.99 0.11
N ALA A 112 -6.50 10.75 -0.33
CA ALA A 112 -5.64 9.75 0.30
C ALA A 112 -5.32 10.09 1.77
N ALA A 113 -5.05 11.38 2.09
CA ALA A 113 -4.86 11.84 3.46
C ALA A 113 -6.08 11.54 4.34
N THR A 114 -7.29 11.80 3.83
CA THR A 114 -8.55 11.49 4.53
C THR A 114 -8.68 10.00 4.82
N ALA A 115 -8.32 9.13 3.87
CA ALA A 115 -8.35 7.68 4.10
C ALA A 115 -7.38 7.26 5.21
N MET A 116 -6.15 7.80 5.21
CA MET A 116 -5.15 7.51 6.25
C MET A 116 -5.64 7.95 7.63
N LEU A 117 -6.13 9.19 7.76
CA LEU A 117 -6.65 9.73 9.02
C LEU A 117 -7.89 8.96 9.51
N ASN A 118 -8.76 8.54 8.61
CA ASN A 118 -9.91 7.71 8.98
C ASN A 118 -9.46 6.33 9.50
N ALA A 119 -8.41 5.73 8.91
CA ALA A 119 -7.87 4.46 9.39
C ALA A 119 -7.27 4.58 10.79
N LEU A 120 -6.50 5.62 11.05
CA LEU A 120 -5.94 5.91 12.38
C LEU A 120 -7.05 6.12 13.41
N LYS A 121 -8.03 6.94 13.07
CA LYS A 121 -9.18 7.21 13.95
C LYS A 121 -9.98 5.94 14.27
N ASP A 122 -10.24 5.09 13.27
CA ASP A 122 -10.96 3.83 13.46
C ASP A 122 -10.15 2.84 14.33
N GLY A 123 -8.83 2.87 14.21
CA GLY A 123 -7.91 2.05 15.00
C GLY A 123 -7.60 2.61 16.39
N GLY A 124 -8.01 3.85 16.70
CA GLY A 124 -7.65 4.54 17.94
C GLY A 124 -6.13 4.77 18.08
N VAL A 125 -5.45 5.02 16.95
CA VAL A 125 -4.00 5.24 16.86
C VAL A 125 -3.74 6.71 16.56
N GLU A 126 -2.86 7.34 17.33
CA GLU A 126 -2.43 8.71 17.03
C GLU A 126 -1.42 8.73 15.88
N PRO A 127 -1.40 9.77 15.05
CA PRO A 127 -0.48 9.86 13.90
C PRO A 127 0.99 9.62 14.27
N GLU A 128 1.43 10.07 15.43
CA GLU A 128 2.79 9.98 15.94
C GLU A 128 3.19 8.55 16.34
N GLU A 129 2.24 7.65 16.51
CA GLU A 129 2.47 6.24 16.82
C GLU A 129 2.75 5.41 15.55
N LEU A 130 2.40 5.94 14.36
CA LEU A 130 2.68 5.25 13.11
C LEU A 130 4.19 5.32 12.80
N THR A 131 4.75 4.22 12.37
CA THR A 131 6.20 4.12 12.11
C THR A 131 6.55 3.77 10.67
N TYR A 132 5.58 3.21 9.93
CA TYR A 132 5.82 2.70 8.59
C TYR A 132 4.57 2.80 7.70
N ILE A 133 4.78 3.10 6.43
CA ILE A 133 3.77 3.06 5.37
C ILE A 133 4.27 2.20 4.22
N ASN A 134 3.52 1.14 3.89
CA ASN A 134 3.61 0.49 2.60
C ASN A 134 2.75 1.29 1.62
N ALA A 135 3.40 2.07 0.78
CA ALA A 135 2.73 3.03 -0.09
C ALA A 135 2.08 2.37 -1.31
N HIS A 136 1.10 3.03 -1.88
CA HIS A 136 0.60 2.65 -3.20
C HIS A 136 1.73 2.70 -4.24
N GLY A 137 2.52 3.78 -4.27
CA GLY A 137 3.84 3.85 -4.91
C GLY A 137 3.91 3.14 -6.25
N THR A 138 3.24 3.66 -7.29
CA THR A 138 3.09 2.96 -8.57
C THR A 138 4.23 3.16 -9.54
N SER A 139 5.20 4.02 -9.22
CA SER A 139 6.24 4.46 -10.18
C SER A 139 5.67 5.35 -11.30
N THR A 140 4.46 5.86 -11.14
CA THR A 140 3.90 6.89 -12.03
C THR A 140 4.21 8.27 -11.48
N HIS A 141 4.43 9.23 -12.38
CA HIS A 141 4.81 10.58 -11.97
C HIS A 141 3.80 11.22 -11.00
N HIS A 142 2.52 11.20 -11.38
CA HIS A 142 1.47 11.85 -10.58
C HIS A 142 1.16 11.13 -9.28
N ASN A 143 1.03 9.80 -9.30
CA ASN A 143 0.66 9.06 -8.08
C ASN A 143 1.67 9.28 -6.97
N ASP A 144 2.96 9.07 -7.26
CA ASP A 144 3.99 9.11 -6.22
C ASP A 144 4.15 10.53 -5.64
N LEU A 145 3.97 11.55 -6.48
CA LEU A 145 3.96 12.94 -6.04
C LEU A 145 2.76 13.25 -5.14
N PHE A 146 1.56 12.89 -5.58
CA PHE A 146 0.34 13.23 -4.83
C PHE A 146 0.19 12.38 -3.56
N GLU A 147 0.68 11.14 -3.56
CA GLU A 147 0.76 10.31 -2.37
C GLU A 147 1.75 10.88 -1.34
N THR A 148 2.90 11.40 -1.79
CA THR A 148 3.83 12.12 -0.91
C THR A 148 3.17 13.34 -0.28
N ARG A 149 2.43 14.13 -1.04
CA ARG A 149 1.64 15.26 -0.50
C ARG A 149 0.57 14.80 0.48
N ALA A 150 -0.12 13.70 0.20
CA ALA A 150 -1.12 13.12 1.08
C ALA A 150 -0.53 12.69 2.44
N ILE A 151 0.63 12.06 2.43
CA ILE A 151 1.35 11.65 3.64
C ILE A 151 1.74 12.89 4.46
N LYS A 152 2.31 13.91 3.82
CA LYS A 152 2.63 15.19 4.49
C LYS A 152 1.39 15.86 5.07
N LEU A 153 0.27 15.84 4.36
CA LEU A 153 -0.99 16.41 4.82
C LEU A 153 -1.57 15.66 6.02
N ALA A 154 -1.45 14.32 6.03
CA ALA A 154 -1.98 13.47 7.10
C ALA A 154 -1.13 13.51 8.38
N PHE A 155 0.20 13.56 8.24
CA PHE A 155 1.13 13.37 9.36
C PHE A 155 1.94 14.62 9.73
N GLY A 156 1.85 15.72 8.97
CA GLY A 156 2.60 16.94 9.24
C GLY A 156 4.11 16.69 9.34
N GLU A 157 4.75 17.19 10.38
CA GLU A 157 6.19 17.01 10.62
C GLU A 157 6.57 15.54 10.85
N HIS A 158 5.67 14.73 11.42
CA HIS A 158 5.90 13.30 11.63
C HIS A 158 6.06 12.51 10.33
N ALA A 159 5.58 13.03 9.20
CA ALA A 159 5.77 12.42 7.89
C ALA A 159 7.25 12.13 7.55
N TYR A 160 8.17 12.94 8.07
CA TYR A 160 9.61 12.81 7.85
C TYR A 160 10.27 11.72 8.71
N ASP A 161 9.62 11.31 9.79
CA ASP A 161 10.08 10.21 10.67
C ASP A 161 9.56 8.84 10.16
N LEU A 162 8.53 8.83 9.32
CA LEU A 162 7.95 7.62 8.78
C LEU A 162 8.91 6.92 7.82
N LYS A 163 8.98 5.60 7.93
CA LYS A 163 9.61 4.75 6.92
C LYS A 163 8.59 4.45 5.84
N ILE A 164 8.97 4.64 4.58
CA ILE A 164 8.07 4.45 3.44
C ILE A 164 8.73 3.52 2.43
N ASN A 165 7.98 2.56 1.91
CA ASN A 165 8.41 1.78 0.76
C ASN A 165 7.26 1.53 -0.20
N SER A 166 7.55 0.90 -1.34
CA SER A 166 6.54 0.32 -2.21
C SER A 166 6.94 -1.10 -2.61
N THR A 167 6.08 -2.05 -2.27
CA THR A 167 6.21 -3.46 -2.66
C THR A 167 6.14 -3.63 -4.18
N LYS A 168 5.50 -2.69 -4.88
CA LYS A 168 5.44 -2.68 -6.36
C LYS A 168 6.81 -2.55 -7.03
N SER A 169 7.82 -2.08 -6.31
CA SER A 169 9.20 -2.10 -6.77
C SER A 169 9.74 -3.52 -7.02
N MET A 170 9.19 -4.52 -6.33
CA MET A 170 9.60 -5.92 -6.42
C MET A 170 8.68 -6.77 -7.28
N VAL A 171 7.36 -6.53 -7.21
CA VAL A 171 6.36 -7.42 -7.79
C VAL A 171 5.54 -6.78 -8.92
N GLY A 172 5.76 -5.50 -9.20
CA GLY A 172 4.92 -4.72 -10.09
C GLY A 172 3.56 -4.39 -9.47
N HIS A 173 2.68 -3.81 -10.28
CA HIS A 173 1.33 -3.46 -9.88
C HIS A 173 0.38 -4.61 -10.19
N LEU A 174 -0.05 -5.34 -9.18
CA LEU A 174 -0.95 -6.48 -9.31
C LEU A 174 -2.44 -6.07 -9.37
N LEU A 175 -2.74 -4.81 -9.63
CA LEU A 175 -4.11 -4.28 -9.77
C LEU A 175 -5.03 -4.78 -8.66
N GLY A 176 -5.98 -5.69 -8.95
CA GLY A 176 -6.93 -6.21 -7.97
C GLY A 176 -6.31 -7.06 -6.86
N ALA A 177 -5.12 -7.64 -7.06
CA ALA A 177 -4.40 -8.40 -6.04
C ALA A 177 -3.41 -7.53 -5.22
N ALA A 178 -3.08 -6.30 -5.68
CA ALA A 178 -2.02 -5.49 -5.10
C ALA A 178 -2.17 -5.30 -3.59
N GLY A 179 -3.33 -4.81 -3.14
CA GLY A 179 -3.54 -4.55 -1.71
C GLY A 179 -3.48 -5.80 -0.83
N ALA A 180 -3.92 -6.96 -1.34
CA ALA A 180 -3.84 -8.21 -0.58
C ALA A 180 -2.39 -8.71 -0.44
N VAL A 181 -1.58 -8.59 -1.50
CA VAL A 181 -0.16 -8.94 -1.47
C VAL A 181 0.62 -7.99 -0.56
N GLU A 182 0.35 -6.68 -0.65
CA GLU A 182 0.96 -5.65 0.20
C GLU A 182 0.60 -5.85 1.67
N PHE A 183 -0.66 -6.19 1.97
CA PHE A 183 -1.08 -6.54 3.33
C PHE A 183 -0.30 -7.75 3.89
N VAL A 184 -0.17 -8.84 3.12
CA VAL A 184 0.62 -10.00 3.53
C VAL A 184 2.10 -9.63 3.71
N THR A 185 2.62 -8.75 2.86
CA THR A 185 4.00 -8.24 2.98
C THR A 185 4.19 -7.50 4.31
N CYS A 186 3.30 -6.57 4.66
CA CYS A 186 3.34 -5.86 5.95
C CYS A 186 3.29 -6.82 7.14
N VAL A 187 2.41 -7.82 7.11
CA VAL A 187 2.34 -8.85 8.15
C VAL A 187 3.66 -9.62 8.27
N LYS A 188 4.30 -9.97 7.14
CA LYS A 188 5.60 -10.63 7.14
C LYS A 188 6.71 -9.73 7.67
N GLU A 189 6.71 -8.46 7.33
CA GLU A 189 7.68 -7.48 7.82
C GLU A 189 7.62 -7.32 9.34
N ILE A 190 6.41 -7.30 9.91
CA ILE A 190 6.20 -7.32 11.37
C ILE A 190 6.81 -8.58 11.98
N GLN A 191 6.55 -9.76 11.41
CA GLN A 191 7.02 -11.03 11.94
C GLN A 191 8.52 -11.23 11.83
N GLU A 192 9.10 -10.85 10.69
CA GLU A 192 10.53 -11.01 10.41
C GLU A 192 11.37 -9.88 11.03
N GLY A 193 10.74 -8.78 11.42
CA GLY A 193 11.38 -7.65 12.07
C GLY A 193 12.24 -6.79 11.15
N TYR A 194 11.88 -6.72 9.88
CA TYR A 194 12.51 -5.78 8.93
C TYR A 194 11.50 -5.25 7.92
N ILE A 195 11.79 -4.08 7.37
CA ILE A 195 11.02 -3.45 6.28
C ILE A 195 11.92 -3.48 5.03
N HIS A 196 11.41 -4.01 3.93
CA HIS A 196 12.16 -4.08 2.68
C HIS A 196 12.36 -2.68 2.08
N ARG A 197 13.44 -2.53 1.33
CA ARG A 197 13.70 -1.29 0.58
C ARG A 197 12.78 -1.16 -0.64
N THR A 198 12.65 0.05 -1.16
CA THR A 198 12.13 0.28 -2.51
C THR A 198 13.22 -0.07 -3.52
N VAL A 199 13.05 -1.19 -4.21
CA VAL A 199 14.06 -1.68 -5.17
C VAL A 199 14.12 -0.74 -6.37
N GLY A 200 15.33 -0.51 -6.89
CA GLY A 200 15.56 0.37 -8.02
C GLY A 200 15.57 1.87 -7.68
N LEU A 201 15.07 2.30 -6.53
CA LEU A 201 15.17 3.70 -6.11
C LEU A 201 16.65 4.10 -5.93
N ARG A 202 17.06 5.18 -6.56
CA ARG A 202 18.42 5.74 -6.51
C ARG A 202 18.43 7.17 -6.01
N GLU A 203 17.51 7.98 -6.52
CA GLU A 203 17.44 9.40 -6.22
C GLU A 203 16.00 9.88 -6.33
N THR A 204 15.56 10.68 -5.36
CA THR A 204 14.25 11.33 -5.37
C THR A 204 14.33 12.72 -5.98
N GLU A 205 13.21 13.28 -6.39
CA GLU A 205 13.11 14.71 -6.75
C GLU A 205 12.76 15.55 -5.50
N GLU A 206 12.91 16.87 -5.58
CA GLU A 206 12.78 17.81 -4.46
C GLU A 206 11.44 17.67 -3.70
N GLU A 207 10.33 17.42 -4.42
CA GLU A 207 9.02 17.28 -3.80
C GLU A 207 8.78 15.89 -3.15
N LEU A 208 9.63 14.89 -3.45
CA LEU A 208 9.60 13.52 -2.91
C LEU A 208 10.64 13.34 -1.81
N ASP A 209 10.69 14.24 -0.85
CA ASP A 209 11.70 14.36 0.18
C ASP A 209 11.45 13.53 1.44
N LEU A 210 10.46 12.62 1.43
CA LEU A 210 10.19 11.70 2.52
C LEU A 210 11.19 10.53 2.54
N ASN A 211 11.26 9.82 3.66
CA ASN A 211 12.14 8.67 3.85
C ASN A 211 11.65 7.44 3.07
N CYS A 212 11.67 7.53 1.74
CA CYS A 212 11.45 6.40 0.85
C CYS A 212 12.68 5.50 0.90
N LEU A 213 12.54 4.33 1.52
CA LEU A 213 13.66 3.48 1.92
C LEU A 213 14.55 3.07 0.73
N LEU A 214 15.76 3.62 0.68
CA LEU A 214 16.83 3.18 -0.23
C LEU A 214 17.45 1.84 0.23
N TYR A 215 17.37 1.54 1.52
CA TYR A 215 17.93 0.34 2.13
C TYR A 215 16.89 -0.32 3.04
N THR A 216 16.99 -1.65 3.17
CA THR A 216 16.19 -2.40 4.14
C THR A 216 16.41 -1.86 5.55
N SER A 217 15.35 -1.69 6.30
CA SER A 217 15.35 -1.09 7.64
C SER A 217 14.78 -2.07 8.67
N PRO A 218 15.25 -2.03 9.93
CA PRO A 218 14.57 -2.74 11.00
C PRO A 218 13.11 -2.29 11.12
N SER A 219 12.19 -3.24 11.30
CA SER A 219 10.81 -2.96 11.69
C SER A 219 10.77 -2.81 13.21
N PRO A 220 10.08 -1.81 13.77
CA PRO A 220 9.79 -1.82 15.19
C PRO A 220 8.99 -3.09 15.50
N ARG A 221 9.48 -3.82 16.48
CA ARG A 221 8.75 -4.94 17.07
C ARG A 221 8.14 -4.40 18.34
N ASP A 222 6.84 -4.16 18.33
CA ASP A 222 6.03 -4.15 19.56
C ASP A 222 4.55 -4.14 19.24
#